data_0676258c0169103416de991ead9f1e96
#
_entry.id   0676258c0169103416de991ead9f1e96
#
_cell.length_a   1.000
_cell.length_b   1.000
_cell.length_c   1.000
_cell.angle_alpha   90.00
_cell.angle_beta   90.00
_cell.angle_gamma   90.00
#
_symmetry.space_group_name_H-M   'P 1'
#
loop_
_entity.id
_entity.type
_entity.pdbx_description
1 polymer ?
#
loop_
_entity_poly.entity_id
_entity_poly.type
_entity_poly.pdbx_seq_one_letter_code
_entity_poly.pdbx_strand_id
1 'polypeptide(L)'
;QEPEVRMVRAYMDDDENSGTARAFVSNKFKTFDNVHLLAAALPQLMDSDAQWKVVTGRVTDKRMYVELKSDVITADALARSANPHPTNNVMSLTDHTREINGINRTVGDPMALGIRLSNSEVGHGSISVTQLIWTLACLNAMQTSNQHRSAHLTSARGSEEFAAILKDDTIEADNVAMKLKLRDLITSYASRDQFESVIEKFGQAHDRLVNVTAAQAVENLGGVLKLTKPETASVLDGLMVTMQQQGYAGRPLSQATLVNAVTAVTHSAAPDNVGDWQRLGLKTLELSDNQWNVVSQRDAA
;
A
#
# COMPACT_ATOMS: atom_id res chain seq x y z
N GLN A 1 8.88 -43.63 4.24
CA GLN A 1 8.46 -42.22 4.44
C GLN A 1 7.12 -42.25 5.14
N GLU A 2 7.01 -41.57 6.28
CA GLU A 2 5.72 -41.41 6.94
C GLU A 2 4.77 -40.59 6.06
N PRO A 3 3.46 -40.92 6.01
CA PRO A 3 2.52 -40.19 5.23
C PRO A 3 2.35 -38.77 5.81
N GLU A 4 2.50 -37.76 4.96
CA GLU A 4 2.31 -36.35 5.34
C GLU A 4 0.81 -36.01 5.36
N VAL A 5 0.29 -35.58 6.50
CA VAL A 5 -1.10 -35.13 6.65
C VAL A 5 -1.24 -33.71 6.11
N ARG A 6 -2.20 -33.49 5.21
CA ARG A 6 -2.58 -32.19 4.66
C ARG A 6 -4.02 -31.87 4.98
N MET A 7 -4.32 -30.59 5.23
CA MET A 7 -5.69 -30.12 5.33
C MET A 7 -6.19 -29.63 3.98
N VAL A 8 -7.47 -29.89 3.69
CA VAL A 8 -8.12 -29.37 2.49
C VAL A 8 -8.98 -28.18 2.91
N ARG A 9 -8.80 -27.06 2.23
CA ARG A 9 -9.73 -25.92 2.28
C ARG A 9 -10.71 -26.09 1.12
N ALA A 10 -11.99 -26.16 1.44
CA ALA A 10 -13.05 -26.32 0.46
C ALA A 10 -14.21 -25.37 0.74
N TYR A 11 -14.96 -25.01 -0.27
CA TYR A 11 -16.32 -24.53 -0.15
C TYR A 11 -17.23 -25.75 -0.21
N MET A 12 -18.12 -25.86 0.77
CA MET A 12 -19.15 -26.88 0.76
C MET A 12 -20.43 -26.27 0.20
N ASP A 13 -21.16 -27.08 -0.58
CA ASP A 13 -22.48 -26.71 -1.05
C ASP A 13 -23.49 -26.78 0.09
N ASP A 14 -24.67 -26.18 -0.07
CA ASP A 14 -25.69 -26.06 0.98
C ASP A 14 -26.17 -27.42 1.51
N ASP A 15 -26.04 -28.48 0.73
CA ASP A 15 -26.39 -29.85 1.11
C ASP A 15 -25.28 -30.60 1.88
N GLU A 16 -24.10 -29.98 2.05
CA GLU A 16 -22.89 -30.52 2.69
C GLU A 16 -22.35 -31.83 2.06
N ASN A 17 -22.91 -32.28 0.95
CA ASN A 17 -22.52 -33.52 0.28
C ASN A 17 -21.54 -33.31 -0.89
N SER A 18 -21.46 -32.10 -1.39
CA SER A 18 -20.54 -31.71 -2.46
C SER A 18 -19.80 -30.43 -2.11
N GLY A 19 -18.74 -30.12 -2.82
CA GLY A 19 -17.99 -28.91 -2.60
C GLY A 19 -16.79 -28.78 -3.52
N THR A 20 -16.22 -27.57 -3.56
CA THR A 20 -15.05 -27.26 -4.37
C THR A 20 -13.82 -27.12 -3.51
N ALA A 21 -12.82 -28.00 -3.72
CA ALA A 21 -11.51 -27.87 -3.07
C ALA A 21 -10.79 -26.61 -3.58
N ARG A 22 -10.38 -25.74 -2.67
CA ARG A 22 -9.67 -24.48 -2.98
C ARG A 22 -8.17 -24.61 -2.81
N ALA A 23 -7.72 -25.32 -1.79
CA ALA A 23 -6.30 -25.51 -1.50
C ALA A 23 -6.01 -26.73 -0.63
N PHE A 24 -4.79 -27.24 -0.78
CA PHE A 24 -4.18 -28.18 0.13
C PHE A 24 -3.13 -27.44 0.95
N VAL A 25 -3.36 -27.30 2.25
CA VAL A 25 -2.48 -26.58 3.16
C VAL A 25 -1.86 -27.52 4.19
N SER A 26 -0.75 -27.10 4.82
CA SER A 26 -0.12 -27.92 5.85
C SER A 26 -1.04 -28.05 7.06
N ASN A 27 -0.85 -29.11 7.86
CA ASN A 27 -1.51 -29.28 9.16
C ASN A 27 -1.20 -28.15 10.16
N LYS A 28 -0.13 -27.36 9.92
CA LYS A 28 0.24 -26.17 10.71
C LYS A 28 -0.47 -24.90 10.26
N PHE A 29 -1.24 -24.96 9.17
CA PHE A 29 -1.96 -23.81 8.67
C PHE A 29 -3.07 -23.41 9.65
N LYS A 30 -3.00 -22.18 10.15
CA LYS A 30 -4.06 -21.62 10.98
C LYS A 30 -5.14 -21.03 10.09
N THR A 31 -6.36 -21.55 10.21
CA THR A 31 -7.51 -21.01 9.52
C THR A 31 -7.95 -19.71 10.18
N PHE A 32 -8.00 -18.65 9.39
CA PHE A 32 -8.61 -17.38 9.79
C PHE A 32 -9.26 -16.80 8.54
N ASP A 33 -10.58 -16.90 8.50
CA ASP A 33 -11.31 -16.56 7.28
C ASP A 33 -11.44 -15.04 7.11
N ASN A 34 -11.65 -14.60 5.88
CA ASN A 34 -11.77 -13.18 5.53
C ASN A 34 -12.86 -12.48 6.34
N VAL A 35 -13.96 -13.15 6.61
CA VAL A 35 -15.07 -12.63 7.45
C VAL A 35 -14.60 -12.34 8.87
N HIS A 36 -13.75 -13.20 9.45
CA HIS A 36 -13.21 -13.01 10.79
C HIS A 36 -12.24 -11.82 10.85
N LEU A 37 -11.41 -11.64 9.79
CA LEU A 37 -10.55 -10.47 9.68
C LEU A 37 -11.38 -9.18 9.64
N LEU A 38 -12.39 -9.13 8.80
CA LEU A 38 -13.23 -7.94 8.66
C LEU A 38 -14.04 -7.67 9.93
N ALA A 39 -14.64 -8.70 10.54
CA ALA A 39 -15.36 -8.57 11.80
C ALA A 39 -14.49 -8.08 12.97
N ALA A 40 -13.18 -8.42 12.95
CA ALA A 40 -12.25 -7.95 13.96
C ALA A 40 -11.73 -6.52 13.68
N ALA A 41 -11.54 -6.15 12.41
CA ALA A 41 -10.91 -4.89 12.01
C ALA A 41 -11.91 -3.73 11.90
N LEU A 42 -13.09 -3.97 11.31
CA LEU A 42 -14.06 -2.91 11.01
C LEU A 42 -14.54 -2.12 12.24
N PRO A 43 -14.90 -2.74 13.38
CA PRO A 43 -15.30 -1.97 14.56
C PRO A 43 -14.20 -1.02 15.03
N GLN A 44 -12.94 -1.46 15.03
CA GLN A 44 -11.80 -0.65 15.46
C GLN A 44 -11.56 0.54 14.52
N LEU A 45 -11.78 0.35 13.23
CA LEU A 45 -11.66 1.40 12.23
C LEU A 45 -12.81 2.40 12.33
N MET A 46 -14.04 1.92 12.54
CA MET A 46 -15.23 2.76 12.67
C MET A 46 -15.23 3.60 13.95
N ASP A 47 -14.72 3.05 15.05
CA ASP A 47 -14.65 3.74 16.35
C ASP A 47 -13.45 4.70 16.44
N SER A 48 -12.57 4.74 15.45
CA SER A 48 -11.40 5.62 15.45
C SER A 48 -11.75 7.03 14.97
N ASP A 49 -11.07 8.04 15.53
CA ASP A 49 -11.19 9.44 15.11
C ASP A 49 -10.69 9.70 13.67
N ALA A 50 -10.09 8.70 13.04
CA ALA A 50 -9.49 8.82 11.70
C ALA A 50 -10.52 8.86 10.56
N GLN A 51 -11.79 8.58 10.81
CA GLN A 51 -12.87 8.58 9.80
C GLN A 51 -12.50 7.81 8.54
N TRP A 52 -12.29 6.52 8.70
CA TRP A 52 -11.87 5.64 7.60
C TRP A 52 -12.95 5.46 6.54
N LYS A 53 -12.54 5.54 5.28
CA LYS A 53 -13.37 5.17 4.13
C LYS A 53 -12.72 4.05 3.34
N VAL A 54 -13.50 3.07 2.94
CA VAL A 54 -13.04 2.00 2.03
C VAL A 54 -12.85 2.62 0.64
N VAL A 55 -11.66 2.47 0.10
CA VAL A 55 -11.32 2.91 -1.26
C VAL A 55 -11.50 1.75 -2.24
N THR A 56 -11.01 0.55 -1.87
CA THR A 56 -11.17 -0.64 -2.69
C THR A 56 -11.25 -1.90 -1.83
N GLY A 57 -11.99 -2.87 -2.31
CA GLY A 57 -12.00 -4.24 -1.78
C GLY A 57 -11.90 -5.22 -2.93
N ARG A 58 -10.99 -6.17 -2.84
CA ARG A 58 -10.75 -7.19 -3.88
C ARG A 58 -10.54 -8.54 -3.24
N VAL A 59 -11.12 -9.57 -3.84
CA VAL A 59 -10.88 -10.96 -3.50
C VAL A 59 -10.43 -11.67 -4.76
N THR A 60 -9.29 -12.34 -4.67
CA THR A 60 -8.75 -13.20 -5.72
C THR A 60 -8.82 -14.66 -5.27
N ASP A 61 -8.45 -15.59 -6.14
CA ASP A 61 -8.34 -17.00 -5.76
C ASP A 61 -7.31 -17.23 -4.65
N LYS A 62 -6.38 -16.30 -4.45
CA LYS A 62 -5.27 -16.40 -3.49
C LYS A 62 -5.50 -15.59 -2.23
N ARG A 63 -6.03 -14.37 -2.35
CA ARG A 63 -6.03 -13.40 -1.25
C ARG A 63 -7.21 -12.44 -1.32
N MET A 64 -7.56 -11.92 -0.16
CA MET A 64 -8.39 -10.73 0.00
C MET A 64 -7.52 -9.52 0.30
N TYR A 65 -7.90 -8.37 -0.27
CA TYR A 65 -7.34 -7.05 0.00
C TYR A 65 -8.46 -6.05 0.25
N VAL A 66 -8.34 -5.27 1.33
CA VAL A 66 -9.21 -4.13 1.61
C VAL A 66 -8.32 -2.94 1.91
N GLU A 67 -8.47 -1.86 1.16
CA GLU A 67 -7.72 -0.64 1.33
C GLU A 67 -8.66 0.49 1.76
N LEU A 68 -8.23 1.19 2.80
CA LEU A 68 -8.96 2.31 3.38
C LEU A 68 -8.08 3.56 3.36
N LYS A 69 -8.73 4.73 3.36
CA LYS A 69 -8.09 6.01 3.60
C LYS A 69 -8.79 6.77 4.72
N SER A 70 -8.04 7.61 5.42
CA SER A 70 -8.60 8.56 6.37
C SER A 70 -9.07 9.82 5.62
N ASP A 71 -10.21 10.37 6.05
CA ASP A 71 -10.68 11.67 5.55
C ASP A 71 -10.20 12.84 6.43
N VAL A 72 -9.62 12.58 7.60
CA VAL A 72 -9.19 13.61 8.55
C VAL A 72 -7.69 13.63 8.81
N ILE A 73 -6.98 12.51 8.59
CA ILE A 73 -5.51 12.47 8.70
C ILE A 73 -4.95 12.72 7.29
N THR A 74 -4.88 14.00 6.94
CA THR A 74 -4.44 14.48 5.63
C THR A 74 -3.38 15.56 5.80
N ALA A 75 -2.53 15.73 4.80
CA ALA A 75 -1.55 16.81 4.71
C ALA A 75 -1.24 17.12 3.24
N ASP A 76 -0.67 18.30 2.99
CA ASP A 76 -0.17 18.67 1.66
C ASP A 76 1.36 18.51 1.63
N ALA A 77 1.86 17.56 0.85
CA ALA A 77 3.29 17.30 0.74
C ALA A 77 4.04 18.45 0.07
N LEU A 78 3.42 19.14 -0.88
CA LEU A 78 4.04 20.27 -1.54
C LEU A 78 4.25 21.46 -0.59
N ALA A 79 3.39 21.61 0.41
CA ALA A 79 3.57 22.63 1.45
C ALA A 79 4.82 22.40 2.33
N ARG A 80 5.42 21.22 2.26
CA ARG A 80 6.68 20.85 2.94
C ARG A 80 7.92 21.02 2.06
N SER A 81 7.75 21.37 0.78
CA SER A 81 8.89 21.67 -0.12
C SER A 81 9.63 22.92 0.32
N ALA A 82 10.97 22.89 0.29
CA ALA A 82 11.82 24.03 0.62
C ALA A 82 11.86 25.09 -0.51
N ASN A 83 11.57 24.65 -1.75
CA ASN A 83 11.56 25.49 -2.94
C ASN A 83 10.14 25.54 -3.54
N PRO A 84 9.22 26.29 -2.93
CA PRO A 84 7.90 26.45 -3.52
C PRO A 84 8.06 27.11 -4.92
N HIS A 85 7.78 26.33 -5.96
CA HIS A 85 7.76 26.86 -7.33
C HIS A 85 6.84 28.09 -7.39
N PRO A 86 7.08 29.13 -8.23
CA PRO A 86 6.25 30.34 -8.30
C PRO A 86 4.76 30.09 -8.54
N THR A 87 4.40 28.93 -9.07
CA THR A 87 3.01 28.44 -9.14
C THR A 87 2.50 27.91 -7.79
N ASN A 88 3.37 27.79 -6.80
CA ASN A 88 3.13 27.25 -5.48
C ASN A 88 2.93 28.35 -4.42
N ASN A 89 2.35 29.48 -4.75
CA ASN A 89 1.78 30.37 -3.74
C ASN A 89 0.76 29.57 -2.95
N VAL A 90 1.27 28.81 -1.98
CA VAL A 90 0.50 28.00 -1.06
C VAL A 90 -0.30 28.95 -0.20
N MET A 91 -1.50 29.20 -0.62
CA MET A 91 -2.51 29.69 0.29
C MET A 91 -2.85 28.52 1.24
N SER A 92 -3.02 28.85 2.48
CA SER A 92 -3.56 28.07 3.60
C SER A 92 -3.92 26.61 3.29
N LEU A 93 -3.53 25.67 4.17
CA LEU A 93 -3.88 24.23 4.19
C LEU A 93 -5.38 23.90 3.95
N THR A 94 -6.24 24.90 3.93
CA THR A 94 -7.69 24.77 3.76
C THR A 94 -8.17 25.11 2.34
N ASP A 95 -7.32 25.68 1.48
CA ASP A 95 -7.73 26.10 0.13
C ASP A 95 -6.84 25.44 -0.93
N HIS A 96 -7.06 24.15 -1.13
CA HIS A 96 -6.35 23.34 -2.14
C HIS A 96 -6.89 23.56 -3.55
N THR A 97 -7.87 24.44 -3.73
CA THR A 97 -8.49 24.71 -5.03
C THR A 97 -8.15 26.11 -5.49
N ARG A 98 -7.65 26.25 -6.70
CA ARG A 98 -7.45 27.52 -7.38
C ARG A 98 -8.25 27.52 -8.67
N GLU A 99 -8.97 28.58 -8.91
CA GLU A 99 -9.62 28.79 -10.21
C GLU A 99 -8.55 29.13 -11.26
N ILE A 100 -8.36 28.24 -12.22
CA ILE A 100 -7.49 28.43 -13.39
C ILE A 100 -8.36 28.27 -14.63
N ASN A 101 -8.53 29.34 -15.40
CA ASN A 101 -9.40 29.39 -16.59
C ASN A 101 -10.87 29.00 -16.30
N GLY A 102 -11.44 29.45 -15.19
CA GLY A 102 -12.83 29.16 -14.80
C GLY A 102 -13.05 27.75 -14.24
N ILE A 103 -11.98 26.99 -13.98
CA ILE A 103 -12.04 25.64 -13.42
C ILE A 103 -11.30 25.62 -12.08
N ASN A 104 -11.97 25.17 -11.02
CA ASN A 104 -11.34 24.94 -9.73
C ASN A 104 -10.34 23.77 -9.84
N ARG A 105 -9.06 24.03 -9.63
CA ARG A 105 -7.99 23.03 -9.68
C ARG A 105 -7.30 22.90 -8.32
N THR A 106 -7.01 21.68 -7.93
CA THR A 106 -6.17 21.40 -6.77
C THR A 106 -4.74 21.86 -7.06
N VAL A 107 -4.20 22.74 -6.22
CA VAL A 107 -2.87 23.37 -6.44
C VAL A 107 -1.77 22.65 -5.65
N GLY A 108 -2.11 21.87 -4.62
CA GLY A 108 -1.20 21.13 -3.78
C GLY A 108 -0.91 19.70 -4.25
N ASP A 109 -0.23 18.95 -3.40
CA ASP A 109 -0.13 17.49 -3.47
C ASP A 109 -0.76 16.91 -2.18
N PRO A 110 -2.11 16.91 -2.11
CA PRO A 110 -2.82 16.47 -0.92
C PRO A 110 -2.68 14.95 -0.78
N MET A 111 -2.29 14.52 0.42
CA MET A 111 -2.09 13.13 0.79
C MET A 111 -2.96 12.75 1.99
N ALA A 112 -3.32 11.49 2.08
CA ALA A 112 -4.07 10.93 3.20
C ALA A 112 -3.42 9.66 3.73
N LEU A 113 -3.51 9.48 5.05
CA LEU A 113 -3.16 8.22 5.67
C LEU A 113 -4.10 7.12 5.20
N GLY A 114 -3.57 5.94 4.93
CA GLY A 114 -4.31 4.75 4.57
C GLY A 114 -3.87 3.50 5.30
N ILE A 115 -4.71 2.48 5.22
CA ILE A 115 -4.42 1.13 5.73
C ILE A 115 -4.88 0.12 4.69
N ARG A 116 -4.06 -0.90 4.45
CA ARG A 116 -4.47 -2.11 3.73
C ARG A 116 -4.52 -3.29 4.69
N LEU A 117 -5.66 -3.96 4.68
CA LEU A 117 -5.84 -5.27 5.30
C LEU A 117 -5.71 -6.34 4.21
N SER A 118 -4.99 -7.42 4.48
CA SER A 118 -4.97 -8.57 3.57
C SER A 118 -4.94 -9.89 4.33
N ASN A 119 -5.56 -10.91 3.72
CA ASN A 119 -5.62 -12.27 4.24
C ASN A 119 -5.59 -13.28 3.09
N SER A 120 -5.14 -14.49 3.39
CA SER A 120 -5.22 -15.63 2.49
C SER A 120 -5.81 -16.83 3.21
N GLU A 121 -6.99 -17.27 2.76
CA GLU A 121 -7.66 -18.46 3.27
C GLU A 121 -7.06 -19.76 2.70
N VAL A 122 -6.20 -19.64 1.70
CA VAL A 122 -5.64 -20.75 0.92
C VAL A 122 -4.11 -20.86 1.05
N GLY A 123 -3.51 -20.20 2.04
CA GLY A 123 -2.09 -20.35 2.36
C GLY A 123 -1.13 -19.54 1.49
N HIS A 124 -1.62 -18.62 0.63
CA HIS A 124 -0.79 -17.73 -0.17
C HIS A 124 -0.31 -16.48 0.56
N GLY A 125 -0.09 -16.57 1.86
CA GLY A 125 0.44 -15.51 2.71
C GLY A 125 -0.29 -15.39 4.03
N SER A 126 0.24 -14.56 4.92
CA SER A 126 -0.31 -14.29 6.24
C SER A 126 -1.33 -13.15 6.23
N ILE A 127 -2.10 -13.04 7.30
CA ILE A 127 -2.83 -11.83 7.63
C ILE A 127 -1.82 -10.69 7.73
N SER A 128 -2.11 -9.58 7.11
CA SER A 128 -1.26 -8.39 7.24
C SER A 128 -2.08 -7.11 7.32
N VAL A 129 -1.56 -6.18 8.12
CA VAL A 129 -1.97 -4.78 8.13
C VAL A 129 -0.79 -3.98 7.61
N THR A 130 -1.04 -3.11 6.64
CA THR A 130 0.00 -2.29 6.01
C THR A 130 -0.46 -0.84 6.01
N GLN A 131 0.38 0.07 6.49
CA GLN A 131 0.11 1.50 6.38
C GLN A 131 0.35 1.96 4.94
N LEU A 132 -0.54 2.78 4.44
CA LEU A 132 -0.47 3.39 3.11
C LEU A 132 -0.45 4.92 3.22
N ILE A 133 0.12 5.56 2.21
CA ILE A 133 -0.06 6.98 1.94
C ILE A 133 -0.75 7.10 0.59
N TRP A 134 -1.93 7.69 0.58
CA TRP A 134 -2.69 7.98 -0.61
C TRP A 134 -2.33 9.35 -1.15
N THR A 135 -1.95 9.46 -2.41
CA THR A 135 -1.92 10.72 -3.14
C THR A 135 -3.31 10.98 -3.69
N LEU A 136 -4.00 11.98 -3.14
CA LEU A 136 -5.43 12.21 -3.43
C LEU A 136 -5.67 12.75 -4.84
N ALA A 137 -4.68 13.43 -5.43
CA ALA A 137 -4.77 13.91 -6.81
C ALA A 137 -4.86 12.78 -7.84
N CYS A 138 -4.22 11.64 -7.56
CA CYS A 138 -4.06 10.50 -8.46
C CYS A 138 -4.80 9.25 -7.99
N LEU A 139 -5.27 9.23 -6.75
CA LEU A 139 -5.78 8.05 -6.07
C LEU A 139 -4.78 6.86 -6.12
N ASN A 140 -3.49 7.17 -6.09
CA ASN A 140 -2.42 6.20 -5.96
C ASN A 140 -2.08 6.01 -4.49
N ALA A 141 -1.68 4.81 -4.11
CA ALA A 141 -1.20 4.55 -2.76
C ALA A 141 0.23 4.03 -2.79
N MET A 142 1.04 4.50 -1.85
CA MET A 142 2.38 4.02 -1.56
C MET A 142 2.38 3.38 -0.17
N GLN A 143 3.13 2.30 0.00
CA GLN A 143 3.39 1.74 1.32
C GLN A 143 4.40 2.62 2.09
N THR A 144 4.37 2.59 3.44
CA THR A 144 5.36 3.28 4.27
C THR A 144 6.50 2.35 4.73
N SER A 145 7.64 2.88 5.17
CA SER A 145 8.85 2.10 5.51
C SER A 145 8.72 1.17 6.73
N ASN A 146 7.77 1.42 7.61
CA ASN A 146 7.60 0.62 8.84
C ASN A 146 6.91 -0.73 8.64
N GLN A 147 6.88 -1.23 7.43
CA GLN A 147 6.05 -2.31 6.95
C GLN A 147 6.58 -3.70 7.13
N HIS A 148 7.77 -3.88 7.62
CA HIS A 148 8.25 -5.22 7.93
C HIS A 148 7.59 -5.81 9.20
N ARG A 149 6.62 -5.09 9.75
CA ARG A 149 5.63 -5.66 10.64
C ARG A 149 4.35 -6.04 9.87
N SER A 150 4.48 -6.80 8.78
CA SER A 150 3.47 -7.81 8.60
C SER A 150 3.58 -8.65 9.88
N ALA A 151 2.74 -8.37 10.85
CA ALA A 151 2.60 -9.26 11.95
C ALA A 151 2.13 -10.55 11.29
N HIS A 152 3.05 -11.51 11.19
CA HIS A 152 2.66 -12.86 10.98
C HIS A 152 1.85 -13.23 12.21
N LEU A 153 0.56 -12.95 12.16
CA LEU A 153 -0.39 -13.26 13.22
C LEU A 153 -0.59 -14.78 13.35
N THR A 154 0.17 -15.55 12.58
CA THR A 154 0.23 -16.97 12.76
C THR A 154 0.99 -17.24 14.06
N SER A 155 0.27 -17.70 15.08
CA SER A 155 0.93 -18.36 16.20
C SER A 155 1.72 -19.53 15.61
N ALA A 156 3.03 -19.62 15.94
CA ALA A 156 3.75 -20.85 15.70
C ALA A 156 2.99 -21.93 16.49
N ARG A 157 2.19 -22.75 15.77
CA ARG A 157 1.69 -23.96 16.37
C ARG A 157 2.91 -24.80 16.71
N GLY A 158 3.04 -25.18 17.98
CA GLY A 158 3.97 -26.18 18.42
C GLY A 158 3.84 -27.45 17.57
N SER A 159 4.71 -28.44 17.81
CA SER A 159 4.82 -29.70 17.10
C SER A 159 3.48 -30.27 16.62
N GLU A 160 3.50 -31.01 15.52
CA GLU A 160 2.32 -31.61 14.84
C GLU A 160 1.30 -32.29 15.76
N GLU A 161 1.78 -32.85 16.88
CA GLU A 161 0.96 -33.49 17.92
C GLU A 161 -0.02 -32.54 18.62
N PHE A 162 0.33 -31.26 18.80
CA PHE A 162 -0.53 -30.29 19.49
C PHE A 162 -1.73 -29.81 18.67
N ALA A 163 -1.64 -29.78 17.36
CA ALA A 163 -2.72 -29.25 16.51
C ALA A 163 -3.98 -30.15 16.50
N ALA A 164 -3.78 -31.46 16.73
CA ALA A 164 -4.88 -32.43 16.78
C ALA A 164 -5.57 -32.53 18.16
N ILE A 165 -5.04 -31.84 19.18
CA ILE A 165 -5.46 -31.98 20.59
C ILE A 165 -6.17 -30.73 21.12
N LEU A 166 -6.14 -29.60 20.35
CA LEU A 166 -6.77 -28.36 20.81
C LEU A 166 -8.29 -28.48 20.82
N LYS A 167 -8.86 -28.19 21.98
CA LYS A 167 -10.32 -28.10 22.16
C LYS A 167 -10.87 -26.78 21.60
N ASP A 168 -12.18 -26.76 21.36
CA ASP A 168 -12.87 -25.60 20.78
C ASP A 168 -12.68 -24.32 21.60
N ASP A 169 -12.64 -24.41 22.92
CA ASP A 169 -12.36 -23.28 23.81
C ASP A 169 -10.96 -22.69 23.65
N THR A 170 -9.98 -23.54 23.41
CA THR A 170 -8.59 -23.10 23.12
C THR A 170 -8.49 -22.42 21.75
N ILE A 171 -9.20 -22.94 20.76
CA ILE A 171 -9.28 -22.33 19.42
C ILE A 171 -9.95 -20.96 19.50
N GLU A 172 -11.02 -20.83 20.26
CA GLU A 172 -11.71 -19.55 20.45
C GLU A 172 -10.83 -18.54 21.21
N ALA A 173 -10.13 -18.95 22.27
CA ALA A 173 -9.19 -18.09 22.98
C ALA A 173 -8.06 -17.57 22.06
N ASP A 174 -7.54 -18.41 21.16
CA ASP A 174 -6.54 -18.04 20.18
C ASP A 174 -7.09 -17.06 19.13
N ASN A 175 -8.34 -17.22 18.72
CA ASN A 175 -9.03 -16.28 17.85
C ASN A 175 -9.26 -14.92 18.52
N VAL A 176 -9.60 -14.90 19.81
CA VAL A 176 -9.71 -13.66 20.60
C VAL A 176 -8.35 -12.96 20.68
N ALA A 177 -7.28 -13.69 20.98
CA ALA A 177 -5.93 -13.13 21.00
C ALA A 177 -5.53 -12.55 19.62
N MET A 178 -5.93 -13.18 18.53
CA MET A 178 -5.71 -12.69 17.17
C MET A 178 -6.45 -11.37 16.93
N LYS A 179 -7.72 -11.27 17.33
CA LYS A 179 -8.51 -10.04 17.22
C LYS A 179 -7.85 -8.87 17.99
N LEU A 180 -7.34 -9.13 19.21
CA LEU A 180 -6.64 -8.13 20.00
C LEU A 180 -5.35 -7.66 19.33
N LYS A 181 -4.54 -8.58 18.82
CA LYS A 181 -3.31 -8.23 18.08
C LYS A 181 -3.62 -7.39 16.84
N LEU A 182 -4.68 -7.71 16.13
CA LEU A 182 -5.13 -6.96 14.94
C LEU A 182 -5.54 -5.53 15.34
N ARG A 183 -6.30 -5.38 16.42
CA ARG A 183 -6.66 -4.08 16.98
C ARG A 183 -5.41 -3.24 17.28
N ASP A 184 -4.46 -3.79 18.00
CA ASP A 184 -3.24 -3.08 18.42
C ASP A 184 -2.41 -2.65 17.20
N LEU A 185 -2.36 -3.47 16.14
CA LEU A 185 -1.73 -3.12 14.87
C LEU A 185 -2.44 -1.97 14.15
N ILE A 186 -3.76 -2.05 14.03
CA ILE A 186 -4.56 -1.00 13.38
C ILE A 186 -4.34 0.33 14.12
N THR A 187 -4.40 0.32 15.44
CA THR A 187 -4.16 1.51 16.28
C THR A 187 -2.75 2.05 16.07
N SER A 188 -1.73 1.19 16.02
CA SER A 188 -0.34 1.59 15.79
C SER A 188 -0.13 2.20 14.41
N TYR A 189 -0.80 1.67 13.38
CA TYR A 189 -0.66 2.20 12.01
C TYR A 189 -1.51 3.43 11.72
N ALA A 190 -2.46 3.75 12.58
CA ALA A 190 -3.20 5.01 12.55
C ALA A 190 -2.38 6.19 13.12
N SER A 191 -1.06 6.02 13.34
CA SER A 191 -0.18 7.03 13.91
C SER A 191 0.00 8.23 12.98
N ARG A 192 -0.35 9.41 13.48
CA ARG A 192 -0.14 10.69 12.80
C ARG A 192 1.36 11.00 12.64
N ASP A 193 2.19 10.69 13.63
CA ASP A 193 3.63 11.03 13.61
C ASP A 193 4.36 10.31 12.46
N GLN A 194 4.02 9.05 12.23
CA GLN A 194 4.58 8.30 11.10
C GLN A 194 4.13 8.86 9.76
N PHE A 195 2.86 9.24 9.67
CA PHE A 195 2.32 9.89 8.49
C PHE A 195 3.06 11.20 8.19
N GLU A 196 3.20 12.10 9.16
CA GLU A 196 3.90 13.37 9.00
C GLU A 196 5.36 13.19 8.57
N SER A 197 6.06 12.18 9.11
CA SER A 197 7.43 11.87 8.70
C SER A 197 7.54 11.49 7.22
N VAL A 198 6.56 10.78 6.68
CA VAL A 198 6.53 10.44 5.25
C VAL A 198 6.16 11.65 4.38
N ILE A 199 5.24 12.48 4.85
CA ILE A 199 4.87 13.73 4.16
C ILE A 199 6.07 14.67 4.05
N GLU A 200 6.90 14.78 5.09
CA GLU A 200 8.14 15.56 5.05
C GLU A 200 9.11 15.04 3.98
N LYS A 201 9.31 13.71 3.89
CA LYS A 201 10.12 13.10 2.82
C LYS A 201 9.56 13.39 1.43
N PHE A 202 8.23 13.39 1.30
CA PHE A 202 7.59 13.72 0.02
C PHE A 202 7.79 15.18 -0.36
N GLY A 203 7.72 16.11 0.61
CA GLY A 203 8.07 17.50 0.41
C GLY A 203 9.48 17.67 -0.15
N GLN A 204 10.47 17.00 0.48
CA GLN A 204 11.85 16.98 0.00
C GLN A 204 11.98 16.35 -1.40
N ALA A 205 11.17 15.33 -1.71
CA ALA A 205 11.17 14.70 -3.02
C ALA A 205 10.66 15.64 -4.14
N HIS A 206 9.82 16.61 -3.82
CA HIS A 206 9.43 17.66 -4.76
C HIS A 206 10.62 18.58 -5.13
N ASP A 207 11.57 18.78 -4.20
CA ASP A 207 12.77 19.60 -4.41
C ASP A 207 13.86 18.89 -5.20
N ARG A 208 13.83 17.57 -5.28
CA ARG A 208 14.79 16.75 -6.03
C ARG A 208 14.37 16.67 -7.50
N LEU A 209 14.88 17.62 -8.30
CA LEU A 209 14.53 17.77 -9.72
C LEU A 209 15.30 16.79 -10.61
N VAL A 210 14.66 16.38 -11.70
CA VAL A 210 15.25 15.56 -12.77
C VAL A 210 15.86 16.47 -13.83
N ASN A 211 17.13 16.24 -14.21
CA ASN A 211 17.88 17.03 -15.18
C ASN A 211 18.07 16.32 -16.53
N VAL A 212 17.37 15.21 -16.74
CA VAL A 212 17.35 14.44 -18.00
C VAL A 212 15.92 14.40 -18.56
N THR A 213 15.75 13.80 -19.74
CA THR A 213 14.40 13.61 -20.29
C THR A 213 13.58 12.66 -19.44
N ALA A 214 12.25 12.77 -19.48
CA ALA A 214 11.34 11.90 -18.77
C ALA A 214 11.57 10.40 -19.08
N ALA A 215 11.77 10.08 -20.36
CA ALA A 215 12.06 8.72 -20.80
C ALA A 215 13.38 8.19 -20.21
N GLN A 216 14.44 9.01 -20.23
CA GLN A 216 15.75 8.64 -19.68
C GLN A 216 15.66 8.45 -18.16
N ALA A 217 14.95 9.33 -17.44
CA ALA A 217 14.77 9.20 -16.00
C ALA A 217 14.05 7.90 -15.62
N VAL A 218 13.02 7.51 -16.39
CA VAL A 218 12.30 6.26 -16.16
C VAL A 218 13.16 5.04 -16.49
N GLU A 219 13.96 5.10 -17.57
CA GLU A 219 14.88 4.01 -17.92
C GLU A 219 15.96 3.83 -16.83
N ASN A 220 16.57 4.92 -16.38
CA ASN A 220 17.55 4.90 -15.29
C ASN A 220 16.91 4.38 -13.99
N LEU A 221 15.70 4.83 -13.64
CA LEU A 221 14.95 4.34 -12.48
C LEU A 221 14.67 2.84 -12.60
N GLY A 222 14.29 2.37 -13.80
CA GLY A 222 14.08 0.95 -14.08
C GLY A 222 15.33 0.12 -13.79
N GLY A 223 16.52 0.62 -14.16
CA GLY A 223 17.80 0.00 -13.83
C GLY A 223 18.07 -0.05 -12.32
N VAL A 224 17.84 1.05 -11.60
CA VAL A 224 18.04 1.14 -10.14
C VAL A 224 17.08 0.23 -9.38
N LEU A 225 15.81 0.17 -9.79
CA LEU A 225 14.78 -0.67 -9.17
C LEU A 225 14.82 -2.13 -9.67
N LYS A 226 15.64 -2.43 -10.68
CA LYS A 226 15.75 -3.74 -11.34
C LYS A 226 14.42 -4.19 -11.98
N LEU A 227 13.74 -3.25 -12.63
CA LEU A 227 12.51 -3.54 -13.38
C LEU A 227 12.85 -4.22 -14.71
N THR A 228 11.94 -5.06 -15.17
CA THR A 228 11.96 -5.58 -16.55
C THR A 228 11.58 -4.49 -17.55
N LYS A 229 11.88 -4.70 -18.84
CA LYS A 229 11.49 -3.74 -19.88
C LYS A 229 9.98 -3.45 -19.93
N PRO A 230 9.07 -4.46 -19.82
CA PRO A 230 7.63 -4.20 -19.74
C PRO A 230 7.23 -3.39 -18.51
N GLU A 231 7.81 -3.67 -17.34
CA GLU A 231 7.56 -2.92 -16.12
C GLU A 231 8.03 -1.47 -16.24
N THR A 232 9.21 -1.24 -16.82
CA THR A 232 9.72 0.11 -17.09
C THR A 232 8.80 0.88 -18.05
N ALA A 233 8.28 0.23 -19.08
CA ALA A 233 7.28 0.82 -19.98
C ALA A 233 5.99 1.20 -19.22
N SER A 234 5.50 0.33 -18.34
CA SER A 234 4.33 0.65 -17.49
C SER A 234 4.56 1.86 -16.59
N VAL A 235 5.78 2.04 -16.06
CA VAL A 235 6.13 3.24 -15.29
C VAL A 235 6.14 4.49 -16.17
N LEU A 236 6.60 4.39 -17.42
CA LEU A 236 6.56 5.51 -18.37
C LEU A 236 5.11 5.92 -18.69
N ASP A 237 4.22 4.95 -18.91
CA ASP A 237 2.79 5.20 -19.07
C ASP A 237 2.19 5.85 -17.82
N GLY A 238 2.53 5.35 -16.64
CA GLY A 238 2.15 5.94 -15.36
C GLY A 238 2.65 7.38 -15.18
N LEU A 239 3.85 7.69 -15.67
CA LEU A 239 4.40 9.05 -15.67
C LEU A 239 3.60 9.98 -16.58
N MET A 240 3.25 9.53 -17.78
CA MET A 240 2.43 10.32 -18.71
C MET A 240 1.06 10.65 -18.11
N VAL A 241 0.43 9.70 -17.45
CA VAL A 241 -0.85 9.92 -16.73
C VAL A 241 -0.63 10.91 -15.56
N THR A 242 0.39 10.72 -14.75
CA THR A 242 0.70 11.60 -13.61
C THR A 242 0.91 13.04 -14.05
N MET A 243 1.67 13.27 -15.11
CA MET A 243 1.96 14.62 -15.61
C MET A 243 0.74 15.35 -16.18
N GLN A 244 -0.32 14.64 -16.54
CA GLN A 244 -1.59 15.24 -16.99
C GLN A 244 -2.52 15.59 -15.83
N GLN A 245 -2.26 15.07 -14.63
CA GLN A 245 -3.12 15.28 -13.48
C GLN A 245 -2.94 16.68 -12.88
N GLN A 246 -4.00 17.22 -12.30
CA GLN A 246 -4.06 18.62 -11.85
C GLN A 246 -2.94 19.00 -10.86
N GLY A 247 -2.51 18.08 -10.01
CA GLY A 247 -1.42 18.30 -9.04
C GLY A 247 -0.03 18.40 -9.66
N TYR A 248 0.20 17.87 -10.87
CA TYR A 248 1.52 17.74 -11.50
C TYR A 248 1.65 18.44 -12.86
N ALA A 249 0.55 18.81 -13.49
CA ALA A 249 0.54 19.47 -14.80
C ALA A 249 1.33 20.80 -14.76
N GLY A 250 2.31 20.91 -15.66
CA GLY A 250 3.16 22.11 -15.77
C GLY A 250 4.22 22.26 -14.68
N ARG A 251 4.42 21.27 -13.83
CA ARG A 251 5.52 21.25 -12.84
C ARG A 251 6.78 20.61 -13.41
N PRO A 252 7.97 20.98 -12.90
CA PRO A 252 9.20 20.27 -13.22
C PRO A 252 9.11 18.80 -12.79
N LEU A 253 9.72 17.92 -13.57
CA LEU A 253 9.85 16.52 -13.21
C LEU A 253 10.74 16.40 -11.97
N SER A 254 10.24 15.71 -10.95
CA SER A 254 10.90 15.54 -9.66
C SER A 254 10.85 14.09 -9.18
N GLN A 255 11.53 13.79 -8.08
CA GLN A 255 11.42 12.47 -7.44
C GLN A 255 9.98 12.16 -7.02
N ALA A 256 9.23 13.14 -6.49
CA ALA A 256 7.82 12.97 -6.15
C ALA A 256 6.98 12.56 -7.37
N THR A 257 7.22 13.17 -8.53
CA THR A 257 6.56 12.79 -9.78
C THR A 257 6.86 11.33 -10.17
N LEU A 258 8.12 10.90 -10.02
CA LEU A 258 8.51 9.50 -10.30
C LEU A 258 7.89 8.51 -9.32
N VAL A 259 7.78 8.86 -8.04
CA VAL A 259 7.04 8.03 -7.04
C VAL A 259 5.60 7.82 -7.49
N ASN A 260 4.93 8.89 -7.89
CA ASN A 260 3.54 8.80 -8.36
C ASN A 260 3.43 8.03 -9.68
N ALA A 261 4.41 8.15 -10.58
CA ALA A 261 4.46 7.35 -11.81
C ALA A 261 4.55 5.85 -11.53
N VAL A 262 5.40 5.44 -10.59
CA VAL A 262 5.55 4.05 -10.17
C VAL A 262 4.26 3.53 -9.52
N THR A 263 3.66 4.31 -8.63
CA THR A 263 2.42 3.90 -7.95
C THR A 263 1.19 3.95 -8.85
N ALA A 264 1.19 4.75 -9.93
CA ALA A 264 0.11 4.77 -10.92
C ALA A 264 -0.06 3.43 -11.64
N VAL A 265 0.98 2.61 -11.74
CA VAL A 265 0.90 1.27 -12.33
C VAL A 265 -0.09 0.37 -11.57
N THR A 266 -0.37 0.66 -10.30
CA THR A 266 -1.37 -0.08 -9.49
C THR A 266 -2.77 -0.07 -10.10
N HIS A 267 -3.11 0.92 -10.92
CA HIS A 267 -4.42 1.00 -11.59
C HIS A 267 -4.62 -0.06 -12.67
N SER A 268 -3.54 -0.52 -13.29
CA SER A 268 -3.56 -1.55 -14.35
C SER A 268 -2.98 -2.90 -13.89
N ALA A 269 -2.33 -2.94 -12.73
CA ALA A 269 -1.71 -4.14 -12.21
C ALA A 269 -2.73 -5.19 -11.77
N ALA A 270 -2.37 -6.46 -11.91
CA ALA A 270 -3.15 -7.54 -11.30
C ALA A 270 -3.26 -7.33 -9.78
N PRO A 271 -4.40 -7.64 -9.14
CA PRO A 271 -4.64 -7.38 -7.72
C PRO A 271 -3.54 -7.91 -6.79
N ASP A 272 -2.98 -9.07 -7.10
CA ASP A 272 -1.92 -9.69 -6.30
C ASP A 272 -0.58 -8.95 -6.40
N ASN A 273 -0.36 -8.14 -7.44
CA ASN A 273 0.86 -7.37 -7.69
C ASN A 273 0.78 -5.91 -7.22
N VAL A 274 -0.41 -5.43 -6.85
CA VAL A 274 -0.60 -4.03 -6.39
C VAL A 274 0.35 -3.68 -5.25
N GLY A 275 0.52 -4.58 -4.27
CA GLY A 275 1.41 -4.35 -3.14
C GLY A 275 2.88 -4.24 -3.51
N ASP A 276 3.32 -4.88 -4.59
CA ASP A 276 4.71 -4.77 -5.06
C ASP A 276 4.97 -3.38 -5.65
N TRP A 277 4.05 -2.87 -6.46
CA TRP A 277 4.13 -1.51 -6.99
C TRP A 277 4.07 -0.43 -5.91
N GLN A 278 3.22 -0.61 -4.91
CA GLN A 278 3.17 0.30 -3.76
C GLN A 278 4.50 0.31 -2.97
N ARG A 279 5.17 -0.85 -2.84
CA ARG A 279 6.52 -0.95 -2.25
C ARG A 279 7.59 -0.32 -3.13
N LEU A 280 7.49 -0.46 -4.45
CA LEU A 280 8.40 0.19 -5.38
C LEU A 280 8.28 1.72 -5.31
N GLY A 281 7.07 2.24 -5.09
CA GLY A 281 6.87 3.67 -4.81
C GLY A 281 7.69 4.14 -3.61
N LEU A 282 7.64 3.40 -2.49
CA LEU A 282 8.46 3.72 -1.33
C LEU A 282 9.97 3.66 -1.64
N LYS A 283 10.42 2.60 -2.31
CA LYS A 283 11.83 2.50 -2.70
C LYS A 283 12.27 3.68 -3.56
N THR A 284 11.38 4.19 -4.42
CA THR A 284 11.64 5.39 -5.23
C THR A 284 11.75 6.65 -4.36
N LEU A 285 10.92 6.76 -3.32
CA LEU A 285 10.99 7.87 -2.36
C LEU A 285 12.28 7.81 -1.52
N GLU A 286 12.76 6.62 -1.19
CA GLU A 286 13.91 6.39 -0.31
C GLU A 286 15.22 6.12 -1.06
N LEU A 287 15.32 6.51 -2.33
CA LEU A 287 16.57 6.42 -3.07
C LEU A 287 17.67 7.21 -2.36
N SER A 288 18.84 6.58 -2.17
CA SER A 288 20.04 7.27 -1.71
C SER A 288 20.48 8.34 -2.69
N ASP A 289 21.30 9.30 -2.26
CA ASP A 289 21.80 10.36 -3.15
C ASP A 289 22.55 9.80 -4.35
N ASN A 290 23.35 8.74 -4.17
CA ASN A 290 24.05 8.09 -5.28
C ASN A 290 23.06 7.48 -6.29
N GLN A 291 22.03 6.79 -5.82
CA GLN A 291 21.00 6.22 -6.70
C GLN A 291 20.18 7.31 -7.39
N TRP A 292 19.86 8.39 -6.66
CA TRP A 292 19.16 9.53 -7.22
C TRP A 292 19.98 10.22 -8.32
N ASN A 293 21.28 10.39 -8.12
CA ASN A 293 22.18 10.96 -9.14
C ASN A 293 22.16 10.14 -10.44
N VAL A 294 22.13 8.81 -10.34
CA VAL A 294 21.98 7.94 -11.52
C VAL A 294 20.64 8.19 -12.22
N VAL A 295 19.55 8.36 -11.47
CA VAL A 295 18.21 8.58 -12.04
C VAL A 295 18.07 9.96 -12.68
N SER A 296 18.61 11.01 -12.04
CA SER A 296 18.31 12.41 -12.36
C SER A 296 19.32 13.12 -13.24
N GLN A 297 20.52 12.57 -13.43
CA GLN A 297 21.61 13.21 -14.16
C GLN A 297 22.00 12.40 -15.40
N ARG A 298 22.54 13.08 -16.41
CA ARG A 298 23.22 12.40 -17.52
C ARG A 298 24.48 11.75 -16.98
N ASP A 299 24.76 10.52 -17.41
CA ASP A 299 26.07 9.94 -17.21
C ASP A 299 27.12 10.96 -17.71
N ALA A 300 28.09 11.28 -16.85
CA ALA A 300 29.23 12.06 -17.27
C ALA A 300 29.95 11.21 -18.32
N ALA A 301 29.88 11.64 -19.60
CA ALA A 301 30.51 11.00 -20.75
C ALA A 301 32.04 11.05 -20.63
#